data_0ae49d6d9164345475fda82016b72516
#
_entry.id   0ae49d6d9164345475fda82016b72516
#
_cell.length_a   1.000
_cell.length_b   1.000
_cell.length_c   1.000
_cell.angle_alpha   90.00
_cell.angle_beta   90.00
_cell.angle_gamma   90.00
#
_symmetry.space_group_name_H-M   'P 1'
#
loop_
_entity.id
_entity.type
_entity.pdbx_description
1 polymer ?
#
loop_
_entity_poly.entity_id
_entity_poly.type
_entity_poly.pdbx_seq_one_letter_code
_entity_poly.pdbx_strand_id
1 'polypeptide(L)'
;MDKKKALEILKNDGHENIVLIEKEANYFLDKHSHDFKVDIIIITGTFEIELYNSNIILFPGSRLKLNKGEMHSEKAGIEGVSFLSARPTA
;
A
#
# COMPACT_ATOMS: atom_id res chain seq x y z
N MET A 1 6.17 8.11 8.59
CA MET A 1 6.33 6.98 9.52
C MET A 1 7.70 6.37 9.41
N ASP A 2 8.27 5.96 10.52
CA ASP A 2 9.56 5.28 10.51
C ASP A 2 9.46 3.93 9.79
N LYS A 3 10.29 3.74 8.77
CA LYS A 3 10.31 2.51 7.97
C LYS A 3 10.62 1.28 8.82
N LYS A 4 11.56 1.39 9.75
CA LYS A 4 11.95 0.28 10.62
C LYS A 4 10.76 -0.18 11.47
N LYS A 5 10.00 0.77 12.00
CA LYS A 5 8.83 0.45 12.81
C LYS A 5 7.72 -0.20 11.98
N ALA A 6 7.48 0.32 10.77
CA ALA A 6 6.50 -0.26 9.87
C ALA A 6 6.88 -1.70 9.51
N LEU A 7 8.17 -1.93 9.25
CA LEU A 7 8.67 -3.27 8.96
C LEU A 7 8.44 -4.23 10.13
N GLU A 8 8.70 -3.78 11.35
CA GLU A 8 8.46 -4.57 12.56
C GLU A 8 6.98 -4.95 12.70
N ILE A 9 6.08 -4.00 12.43
CA ILE A 9 4.63 -4.26 12.50
C ILE A 9 4.25 -5.37 11.54
N LEU A 10 4.70 -5.30 10.29
CA LEU A 10 4.36 -6.31 9.29
C LEU A 10 4.99 -7.67 9.63
N LYS A 11 6.22 -7.68 10.10
CA LYS A 11 6.88 -8.93 10.51
C LYS A 11 6.17 -9.57 11.70
N ASN A 12 5.74 -8.76 12.67
CA ASN A 12 5.03 -9.28 13.84
C ASN A 12 3.69 -9.90 13.46
N ASP A 13 3.11 -9.47 12.34
CA ASP A 13 1.88 -10.05 11.82
C ASP A 13 2.12 -11.28 10.95
N GLY A 14 3.36 -11.76 10.88
CA GLY A 14 3.71 -13.01 10.20
C GLY A 14 4.14 -12.84 8.75
N HIS A 15 4.29 -11.61 8.27
CA HIS A 15 4.73 -11.40 6.89
C HIS A 15 6.24 -11.61 6.75
N GLU A 16 6.64 -12.32 5.70
CA GLU A 16 8.05 -12.57 5.40
C GLU A 16 8.49 -11.88 4.12
N ASN A 17 7.57 -11.71 3.17
CA ASN A 17 7.87 -11.09 1.88
C ASN A 17 7.38 -9.63 1.90
N ILE A 18 8.26 -8.71 2.25
CA ILE A 18 7.95 -7.30 2.40
C ILE A 18 8.87 -6.50 1.52
N VAL A 19 8.30 -5.66 0.64
CA VAL A 19 9.08 -4.82 -0.28
C VAL A 19 8.76 -3.35 -0.07
N LEU A 20 9.77 -2.50 -0.29
CA LEU A 20 9.57 -1.06 -0.31
C LEU A 20 9.21 -0.64 -1.73
N ILE A 21 8.13 0.10 -1.86
CA ILE A 21 7.65 0.62 -3.13
C ILE A 21 7.65 2.14 -3.05
N GLU A 22 8.19 2.78 -4.10
CA GLU A 22 8.22 4.23 -4.22
C GLU A 22 7.58 4.63 -5.53
N LYS A 23 6.68 5.60 -5.48
CA LYS A 23 6.03 6.14 -6.67
C LYS A 23 6.19 7.64 -6.71
N GLU A 24 6.42 8.18 -7.91
CA GLU A 24 6.61 9.61 -8.10
C GLU A 24 5.31 10.40 -7.91
N ALA A 25 5.45 11.71 -7.84
CA ALA A 25 4.31 12.62 -7.70
C ALA A 25 3.28 12.35 -8.78
N ASN A 26 2.02 12.30 -8.38
CA ASN A 26 0.86 12.13 -9.26
C ASN A 26 0.85 10.82 -10.04
N TYR A 27 1.67 9.84 -9.67
CA TYR A 27 1.60 8.50 -10.25
C TYR A 27 0.16 8.00 -10.18
N PHE A 28 -0.31 7.41 -11.28
CA PHE A 28 -1.67 6.86 -11.34
C PHE A 28 -1.65 5.49 -12.00
N LEU A 29 -2.37 4.56 -11.40
CA LEU A 29 -2.60 3.24 -11.97
C LEU A 29 -4.10 2.98 -11.98
N ASP A 30 -4.66 2.75 -13.16
CA ASP A 30 -6.09 2.53 -13.35
C ASP A 30 -6.53 1.20 -12.71
N LYS A 31 -7.83 0.96 -12.73
CA LYS A 31 -8.43 -0.20 -12.06
C LYS A 31 -7.74 -1.50 -12.42
N HIS A 32 -7.36 -2.21 -11.39
CA HIS A 32 -6.69 -3.51 -11.50
C HIS A 32 -6.98 -4.32 -10.24
N SER A 33 -6.59 -5.58 -10.26
CA SER A 33 -6.66 -6.42 -9.07
C SER A 33 -5.40 -7.26 -9.01
N HIS A 34 -5.14 -7.81 -7.83
CA HIS A 34 -4.03 -8.74 -7.63
C HIS A 34 -4.56 -10.14 -7.39
N ASP A 35 -3.78 -11.13 -7.76
CA ASP A 35 -4.09 -12.53 -7.56
C ASP A 35 -3.69 -13.03 -6.17
N PHE A 36 -3.48 -12.10 -5.24
CA PHE A 36 -3.05 -12.36 -3.86
C PHE A 36 -3.47 -11.20 -2.96
N LYS A 37 -3.48 -11.45 -1.66
CA LYS A 37 -3.70 -10.40 -0.67
C LYS A 37 -2.48 -9.51 -0.55
N VAL A 38 -2.70 -8.20 -0.36
CA VAL A 38 -1.63 -7.27 -0.05
C VAL A 38 -1.95 -6.54 1.26
N ASP A 39 -0.90 -6.16 1.97
CA ASP A 39 -0.98 -5.44 3.23
C ASP A 39 0.07 -4.35 3.18
N ILE A 40 -0.36 -3.09 3.18
CA ILE A 40 0.56 -1.96 2.99
C ILE A 40 0.53 -1.02 4.19
N ILE A 41 1.69 -0.40 4.45
CA ILE A 41 1.82 0.68 5.44
C ILE A 41 2.55 1.83 4.75
N ILE A 42 1.96 3.03 4.80
CA ILE A 42 2.52 4.21 4.17
C ILE A 42 3.66 4.76 5.03
N ILE A 43 4.80 5.06 4.40
CA ILE A 43 5.98 5.64 5.05
C ILE A 43 6.01 7.15 4.83
N THR A 44 5.96 7.60 3.57
CA THR A 44 5.97 9.03 3.24
C THR A 44 4.93 9.33 2.18
N GLY A 45 4.49 10.58 2.11
CA GLY A 45 3.55 11.03 1.09
C GLY A 45 2.13 10.57 1.35
N THR A 46 1.32 10.60 0.31
CA THR A 46 -0.09 10.19 0.39
C THR A 46 -0.44 9.28 -0.75
N PHE A 47 -1.41 8.40 -0.53
CA PHE A 47 -1.82 7.41 -1.50
C PHE A 47 -3.34 7.31 -1.49
N GLU A 48 -3.98 7.62 -2.62
CA GLU A 48 -5.42 7.53 -2.76
C GLU A 48 -5.78 6.20 -3.41
N ILE A 49 -6.63 5.44 -2.76
CA ILE A 49 -7.10 4.14 -3.26
C ILE A 49 -8.60 4.24 -3.49
N GLU A 50 -9.01 4.01 -4.74
CA GLU A 50 -10.41 4.00 -5.11
C GLU A 50 -10.89 2.55 -5.18
N LEU A 51 -11.85 2.23 -4.33
CA LEU A 51 -12.50 0.91 -4.28
C LEU A 51 -13.90 1.04 -4.90
N TYR A 52 -14.63 -0.08 -4.97
CA TYR A 52 -15.96 -0.09 -5.60
C TYR A 52 -16.91 0.94 -4.99
N ASN A 53 -17.00 1.01 -3.66
CA ASN A 53 -17.94 1.90 -2.96
C ASN A 53 -17.27 2.97 -2.12
N SER A 54 -15.95 3.14 -2.21
CA SER A 54 -15.28 4.07 -1.32
C SER A 54 -13.98 4.56 -1.93
N ASN A 55 -13.56 5.73 -1.46
CA ASN A 55 -12.32 6.35 -1.84
C ASN A 55 -11.55 6.61 -0.54
N ILE A 56 -10.35 6.07 -0.44
CA ILE A 56 -9.56 6.12 0.80
C ILE A 56 -8.29 6.88 0.53
N ILE A 57 -7.98 7.86 1.38
CA ILE A 57 -6.70 8.55 1.33
C ILE A 57 -5.85 8.05 2.48
N LEU A 58 -4.68 7.52 2.14
CA LEU A 58 -3.73 6.97 3.10
C LEU A 58 -2.60 7.96 3.35
N PHE A 59 -2.25 8.12 4.61
CA PHE A 59 -1.20 9.03 5.09
C PHE A 59 -0.08 8.21 5.74
N PRO A 60 1.08 8.82 6.04
CA PRO A 60 2.13 8.11 6.77
C PRO A 60 1.59 7.47 8.04
N GLY A 61 1.84 6.18 8.20
CA GLY A 61 1.32 5.36 9.29
C GLY A 61 0.00 4.67 8.99
N SER A 62 -0.70 5.06 7.93
CA SER A 62 -1.92 4.36 7.51
C SER A 62 -1.61 2.96 7.00
N ARG A 63 -2.51 2.04 7.28
CA ARG A 63 -2.40 0.65 6.85
C ARG A 63 -3.65 0.27 6.07
N LEU A 64 -3.46 -0.47 4.97
CA LEU A 64 -4.58 -0.96 4.17
C LEU A 64 -4.30 -2.39 3.76
N LYS A 65 -5.33 -3.23 3.87
CA LYS A 65 -5.29 -4.61 3.40
C LYS A 65 -6.27 -4.75 2.24
N LEU A 66 -5.79 -5.29 1.13
CA LEU A 66 -6.61 -5.58 -0.03
C LEU A 66 -6.73 -7.08 -0.20
N ASN A 67 -7.96 -7.53 -0.44
CA ASN A 67 -8.22 -8.95 -0.66
C ASN A 67 -7.82 -9.36 -2.07
N LYS A 68 -7.59 -10.66 -2.26
CA LYS A 68 -7.38 -11.24 -3.58
C LYS A 68 -8.57 -10.88 -4.48
N GLY A 69 -8.28 -10.39 -5.68
CA GLY A 69 -9.30 -10.07 -6.67
C GLY A 69 -10.05 -8.76 -6.44
N GLU A 70 -9.73 -8.03 -5.39
CA GLU A 70 -10.41 -6.76 -5.12
C GLU A 70 -9.95 -5.68 -6.09
N MET A 71 -10.89 -5.18 -6.90
CA MET A 71 -10.60 -4.15 -7.90
C MET A 71 -10.34 -2.82 -7.22
N HIS A 72 -9.30 -2.13 -7.65
CA HIS A 72 -8.94 -0.81 -7.12
C HIS A 72 -8.10 -0.03 -8.13
N SER A 73 -8.16 1.30 -8.02
CA SER A 73 -7.21 2.18 -8.68
C SER A 73 -6.39 2.87 -7.61
N GLU A 74 -5.23 3.41 -8.00
CA GLU A 74 -4.34 4.04 -7.03
C GLU A 74 -3.68 5.28 -7.61
N LYS A 75 -3.50 6.29 -6.76
CA LYS A 75 -2.89 7.57 -7.15
C LYS A 75 -2.00 8.09 -6.02
N ALA A 76 -0.76 8.39 -6.36
CA ALA A 76 0.13 9.08 -5.43
C ALA A 76 -0.23 10.56 -5.37
N GLY A 77 0.00 11.18 -4.21
CA GLY A 77 -0.21 12.60 -4.05
C GLY A 77 0.86 13.44 -4.71
N ILE A 78 0.80 14.75 -4.47
CA ILE A 78 1.67 15.73 -5.12
C ILE A 78 3.15 15.55 -4.75
N GLU A 79 3.43 14.92 -3.62
CA GLU A 79 4.81 14.66 -3.16
C GLU A 79 5.26 13.21 -3.44
N GLY A 80 4.44 12.45 -4.14
CA GLY A 80 4.69 11.04 -4.32
C GLY A 80 4.30 10.24 -3.10
N VAL A 81 4.72 8.98 -3.06
CA VAL A 81 4.42 8.10 -1.93
C VAL A 81 5.48 7.03 -1.82
N SER A 82 5.84 6.65 -0.60
CA SER A 82 6.59 5.43 -0.35
C SER A 82 5.84 4.59 0.67
N PHE A 83 5.86 3.28 0.48
CA PHE A 83 5.16 2.37 1.37
C PHE A 83 5.80 0.99 1.36
N LEU A 84 5.60 0.27 2.47
CA LEU A 84 5.96 -1.14 2.54
C LEU A 84 4.76 -1.97 2.10
N SER A 85 5.00 -2.95 1.26
CA SER A 85 3.97 -3.87 0.77
C SER A 85 4.34 -5.29 1.14
N ALA A 86 3.49 -5.91 1.94
CA ALA A 86 3.65 -7.30 2.33
C ALA A 86 2.80 -8.16 1.41
N ARG A 87 3.41 -9.20 0.88
CA ARG A 87 2.78 -10.12 -0.08
C ARG A 87 2.95 -11.55 0.41
N PRO A 88 2.11 -12.48 -0.05
CA PRO A 88 2.29 -13.88 0.30
C PRO A 88 3.65 -14.39 -0.18
N THR A 89 4.24 -15.28 0.59
CA THR A 89 5.36 -16.08 0.10
C THR A 89 4.80 -17.18 -0.80
N ALA A 90 5.50 -17.44 -1.87
CA ALA A 90 5.03 -18.40 -2.87
C ALA A 90 4.88 -19.81 -2.30
#